data_2d2889c80990f8cda6f84cdc2d55629d
#
_entry.id   2d2889c80990f8cda6f84cdc2d55629d
#
_cell.length_a   1.000
_cell.length_b   1.000
_cell.length_c   1.000
_cell.angle_alpha   90.00
_cell.angle_beta   90.00
_cell.angle_gamma   90.00
#
_symmetry.space_group_name_H-M   'P 1'
#
loop_
_entity.id
_entity.type
_entity.pdbx_description
1 polymer ?
#
loop_
_entity_poly.entity_id
_entity_poly.type
_entity_poly.pdbx_seq_one_letter_code
_entity_poly.pdbx_strand_id
1 'polypeptide(L)'
;HGGCLRAILAVMLLTLPWLAACSRDAAGPGNAKGATDAVRMPSVTVSGDDSSVEELNWRPPAVALAPEGVADAHRRAAAALSDGRLFDTADDAIPLYLALLRLDPADARARRGLDRSLDRLLEQGRQTLRHAEDRAESLRRARQIAAVARTVAPGDTAVATYLARVDEADQLTRLNVASERALREGRLGEAGGGALAGFREVLKWKPGQPRALQGVAAVE
;
A
#
# COMPACT_ATOMS: atom_id res chain seq x y z
N HIS A 1 26.32 -31.78 45.05
CA HIS A 1 25.12 -31.55 45.86
C HIS A 1 24.09 -30.87 44.96
N GLY A 2 23.16 -31.54 44.50
CA GLY A 2 21.95 -32.06 45.17
C GLY A 2 20.86 -31.08 44.90
N GLY A 3 19.77 -31.36 44.39
CA GLY A 3 18.86 -32.39 44.26
C GLY A 3 17.57 -31.82 43.68
N CYS A 4 16.95 -32.65 42.92
CA CYS A 4 15.61 -33.20 43.16
C CYS A 4 14.46 -32.19 43.09
N LEU A 5 13.42 -32.39 42.43
CA LEU A 5 12.58 -33.53 41.99
C LEU A 5 11.12 -33.11 42.03
N ARG A 6 10.32 -33.63 41.10
CA ARG A 6 8.86 -33.93 41.13
C ARG A 6 7.90 -32.77 40.90
N ALA A 7 7.16 -32.79 39.83
CA ALA A 7 6.06 -33.69 39.39
C ALA A 7 4.74 -33.35 40.09
N ILE A 8 3.69 -33.32 39.28
CA ILE A 8 2.27 -33.74 39.43
C ILE A 8 1.46 -32.88 38.46
N LEU A 9 1.03 -33.34 37.32
CA LEU A 9 -0.15 -34.15 36.99
C LEU A 9 -1.45 -33.64 37.62
N ALA A 10 -2.31 -33.04 36.80
CA ALA A 10 -3.74 -33.21 36.94
C ALA A 10 -4.44 -33.00 35.60
N VAL A 11 -4.89 -34.09 35.08
CA VAL A 11 -5.90 -34.35 34.07
C VAL A 11 -7.25 -33.85 34.59
N MET A 12 -7.99 -33.10 33.75
CA MET A 12 -9.44 -33.12 33.83
C MET A 12 -10.05 -33.03 32.43
N LEU A 13 -10.46 -34.20 31.98
CA LEU A 13 -11.51 -34.43 30.99
C LEU A 13 -12.84 -34.04 31.57
N LEU A 14 -13.66 -33.34 30.80
CA LEU A 14 -15.13 -33.40 30.90
C LEU A 14 -15.74 -33.08 29.53
N THR A 15 -16.02 -34.08 28.81
CA THR A 15 -17.20 -34.67 28.13
C THR A 15 -18.36 -33.73 27.80
N LEU A 16 -18.69 -33.80 26.53
CA LEU A 16 -19.94 -33.60 25.78
C LEU A 16 -21.24 -33.89 26.57
N PRO A 17 -22.48 -33.57 26.06
CA PRO A 17 -22.93 -33.81 24.69
C PRO A 17 -24.03 -32.88 24.11
N TRP A 18 -24.24 -33.01 22.79
CA TRP A 18 -25.48 -33.13 22.02
C TRP A 18 -26.62 -32.11 22.24
N LEU A 19 -27.10 -31.53 21.13
CA LEU A 19 -28.43 -31.86 20.61
C LEU A 19 -28.65 -31.31 19.22
N ALA A 20 -28.83 -32.23 18.30
CA ALA A 20 -29.41 -32.00 16.98
C ALA A 20 -30.92 -31.79 17.15
N ALA A 21 -31.47 -30.84 16.42
CA ALA A 21 -32.92 -30.81 16.15
C ALA A 21 -33.13 -30.41 14.69
N CYS A 22 -33.37 -31.38 13.86
CA CYS A 22 -34.12 -31.25 12.62
C CYS A 22 -35.58 -31.01 12.97
N SER A 23 -36.23 -30.08 12.30
CA SER A 23 -37.68 -30.15 12.08
C SER A 23 -38.04 -29.62 10.70
N ARG A 24 -38.73 -30.50 10.03
CA ARG A 24 -39.34 -30.44 8.71
C ARG A 24 -40.61 -29.60 8.68
N ASP A 25 -40.82 -29.04 7.47
CA ASP A 25 -42.08 -28.90 6.74
C ASP A 25 -43.33 -28.33 7.46
N ALA A 26 -43.84 -27.27 6.85
CA ALA A 26 -45.23 -27.29 6.35
C ALA A 26 -45.49 -26.08 5.43
N ALA A 27 -46.00 -26.37 4.25
CA ALA A 27 -46.50 -25.41 3.30
C ALA A 27 -47.82 -24.80 3.77
N GLY A 28 -48.05 -23.51 3.43
CA GLY A 28 -49.38 -22.89 3.49
C GLY A 28 -49.36 -21.49 2.90
N PRO A 29 -50.23 -21.11 1.97
CA PRO A 29 -50.20 -19.82 1.32
C PRO A 29 -50.98 -18.78 2.11
N GLY A 30 -50.34 -17.67 2.42
CA GLY A 30 -50.97 -16.54 3.12
C GLY A 30 -50.40 -15.22 2.61
N ASN A 31 -51.19 -14.57 1.80
CA ASN A 31 -51.04 -13.24 1.27
C ASN A 31 -51.00 -12.20 2.38
N ALA A 32 -49.89 -11.45 2.54
CA ALA A 32 -49.90 -10.20 3.27
C ALA A 32 -48.86 -9.24 2.68
N LYS A 33 -49.38 -8.18 2.06
CA LYS A 33 -48.64 -6.97 1.72
C LYS A 33 -47.95 -6.39 2.96
N GLY A 34 -46.66 -6.36 2.95
CA GLY A 34 -45.82 -5.60 3.85
C GLY A 34 -44.62 -5.11 3.07
N ALA A 35 -44.71 -3.89 2.57
CA ALA A 35 -43.55 -3.19 2.00
C ALA A 35 -42.58 -2.90 3.12
N THR A 36 -41.56 -3.74 3.30
CA THR A 36 -40.37 -3.37 3.98
C THR A 36 -39.42 -2.77 2.95
N ASP A 37 -39.31 -1.45 2.97
CA ASP A 37 -38.23 -0.71 2.36
C ASP A 37 -36.89 -1.30 2.83
N ALA A 38 -36.38 -2.26 2.08
CA ALA A 38 -35.00 -2.67 2.20
C ALA A 38 -34.17 -1.46 1.73
N VAL A 39 -33.59 -0.74 2.69
CA VAL A 39 -32.57 0.25 2.46
C VAL A 39 -31.52 -0.41 1.58
N ARG A 40 -31.60 -0.14 0.29
CA ARG A 40 -30.59 -0.53 -0.68
C ARG A 40 -29.34 0.27 -0.31
N MET A 41 -28.44 -0.32 0.44
CA MET A 41 -27.11 0.22 0.59
C MET A 41 -26.51 0.36 -0.82
N PRO A 42 -26.03 1.55 -1.20
CA PRO A 42 -25.39 1.70 -2.48
C PRO A 42 -24.16 0.80 -2.48
N SER A 43 -24.18 -0.24 -3.32
CA SER A 43 -22.97 -0.98 -3.61
C SER A 43 -22.09 -0.03 -4.43
N VAL A 44 -21.05 0.51 -3.80
CA VAL A 44 -19.99 1.22 -4.50
C VAL A 44 -19.25 0.15 -5.30
N THR A 45 -19.59 0.02 -6.56
CA THR A 45 -18.75 -0.69 -7.51
C THR A 45 -17.54 0.19 -7.72
N VAL A 46 -16.47 -0.10 -7.01
CA VAL A 46 -15.15 0.47 -7.30
C VAL A 46 -14.73 -0.19 -8.61
N SER A 47 -15.02 0.46 -9.73
CA SER A 47 -14.34 0.18 -11.00
C SER A 47 -12.90 0.70 -10.81
N GLY A 48 -12.08 -0.05 -10.09
CA GLY A 48 -10.65 0.15 -10.05
C GLY A 48 -10.14 -0.25 -11.43
N ASP A 49 -9.55 0.67 -12.13
CA ASP A 49 -8.70 0.38 -13.27
C ASP A 49 -7.67 -0.67 -12.81
N ASP A 50 -7.58 -1.82 -13.49
CA ASP A 50 -6.67 -2.91 -13.10
C ASP A 50 -5.22 -2.45 -12.96
N SER A 51 -4.82 -1.40 -13.68
CA SER A 51 -3.53 -0.73 -13.53
C SER A 51 -3.28 -0.18 -12.11
N SER A 52 -4.34 0.27 -11.41
CA SER A 52 -4.24 0.80 -10.05
C SER A 52 -3.95 -0.31 -9.02
N VAL A 53 -4.38 -1.52 -9.26
CA VAL A 53 -4.14 -2.68 -8.38
C VAL A 53 -2.73 -3.23 -8.57
N GLU A 54 -2.22 -3.23 -9.80
CA GLU A 54 -0.83 -3.61 -10.10
C GLU A 54 0.17 -2.62 -9.52
N GLU A 55 -0.12 -1.31 -9.55
CA GLU A 55 0.72 -0.28 -8.93
C GLU A 55 0.84 -0.43 -7.40
N LEU A 56 -0.15 -1.05 -6.76
CA LEU A 56 -0.18 -1.27 -5.30
C LEU A 56 0.54 -2.54 -4.86
N ASN A 57 0.80 -3.49 -5.77
CA ASN A 57 1.33 -4.83 -5.45
C ASN A 57 2.58 -5.15 -6.27
N TRP A 58 3.71 -4.60 -5.86
CA TRP A 58 4.97 -5.00 -6.46
C TRP A 58 5.33 -6.46 -6.12
N ARG A 59 5.72 -7.21 -7.14
CA ARG A 59 6.29 -8.55 -7.00
C ARG A 59 7.73 -8.52 -7.48
N PRO A 60 8.69 -9.04 -6.69
CA PRO A 60 10.06 -9.09 -7.14
C PRO A 60 10.18 -9.83 -8.47
N PRO A 61 10.87 -9.27 -9.47
CA PRO A 61 11.21 -9.99 -10.68
C PRO A 61 11.89 -11.32 -10.34
N ALA A 62 11.57 -12.37 -11.10
CA ALA A 62 12.14 -13.69 -10.85
C ALA A 62 13.64 -13.68 -11.18
N VAL A 63 14.46 -14.05 -10.19
CA VAL A 63 15.90 -14.25 -10.34
C VAL A 63 16.18 -15.75 -10.20
N ALA A 64 16.66 -16.38 -11.28
CA ALA A 64 17.18 -17.72 -11.23
C ALA A 64 18.61 -17.68 -10.69
N LEU A 65 18.83 -18.23 -9.50
CA LEU A 65 20.13 -18.26 -8.84
C LEU A 65 20.48 -19.68 -8.41
N ALA A 66 21.54 -20.21 -8.99
CA ALA A 66 22.13 -21.47 -8.58
C ALA A 66 23.23 -21.24 -7.51
N PRO A 67 23.53 -22.23 -6.65
CA PRO A 67 24.52 -22.07 -5.59
C PRO A 67 25.90 -21.59 -6.07
N GLU A 68 26.34 -22.04 -7.22
CA GLU A 68 27.61 -21.64 -7.87
C GLU A 68 27.63 -20.19 -8.34
N GLY A 69 26.43 -19.58 -8.56
CA GLY A 69 26.25 -18.20 -8.99
C GLY A 69 26.25 -17.16 -7.86
N VAL A 70 26.30 -17.58 -6.59
CA VAL A 70 26.16 -16.69 -5.41
C VAL A 70 27.19 -15.54 -5.40
N ALA A 71 28.47 -15.84 -5.65
CA ALA A 71 29.54 -14.85 -5.65
C ALA A 71 29.33 -13.81 -6.76
N ASP A 72 28.84 -14.23 -7.92
CA ASP A 72 28.50 -13.34 -9.03
C ASP A 72 27.29 -12.47 -8.72
N ALA A 73 26.23 -13.07 -8.19
CA ALA A 73 25.01 -12.34 -7.79
C ALA A 73 25.33 -11.23 -6.77
N HIS A 74 26.20 -11.47 -5.80
CA HIS A 74 26.67 -10.45 -4.88
C HIS A 74 27.40 -9.28 -5.58
N ARG A 75 28.24 -9.57 -6.57
CA ARG A 75 28.93 -8.51 -7.35
C ARG A 75 27.92 -7.69 -8.14
N ARG A 76 27.00 -8.35 -8.86
CA ARG A 76 25.97 -7.69 -9.67
C ARG A 76 25.04 -6.85 -8.79
N ALA A 77 24.58 -7.38 -7.64
CA ALA A 77 23.73 -6.64 -6.73
C ALA A 77 24.43 -5.38 -6.19
N ALA A 78 25.71 -5.48 -5.83
CA ALA A 78 26.49 -4.35 -5.34
C ALA A 78 26.71 -3.30 -6.44
N ALA A 79 26.99 -3.71 -7.68
CA ALA A 79 27.12 -2.83 -8.83
C ALA A 79 25.77 -2.13 -9.13
N ALA A 80 24.66 -2.88 -9.17
CA ALA A 80 23.33 -2.32 -9.40
C ALA A 80 22.97 -1.26 -8.33
N LEU A 81 23.27 -1.53 -7.05
CA LEU A 81 23.09 -0.57 -5.97
C LEU A 81 23.93 0.70 -6.15
N SER A 82 25.20 0.55 -6.53
CA SER A 82 26.08 1.68 -6.83
C SER A 82 25.55 2.55 -7.98
N ASP A 83 25.01 1.92 -9.02
CA ASP A 83 24.43 2.57 -10.18
C ASP A 83 23.03 3.17 -9.91
N GLY A 84 22.45 2.91 -8.73
CA GLY A 84 21.10 3.35 -8.36
C GLY A 84 19.99 2.57 -9.05
N ARG A 85 20.28 1.41 -9.66
CA ARG A 85 19.31 0.48 -10.23
C ARG A 85 18.78 -0.42 -9.10
N LEU A 86 17.52 -0.21 -8.70
CA LEU A 86 17.04 -0.76 -7.44
C LEU A 86 16.02 -1.89 -7.58
N PHE A 87 15.02 -1.80 -8.49
CA PHE A 87 13.89 -2.74 -8.43
C PHE A 87 13.14 -3.02 -9.73
N ASP A 88 13.49 -2.39 -10.84
CA ASP A 88 12.71 -2.46 -12.09
C ASP A 88 12.93 -3.78 -12.84
N THR A 89 14.11 -4.38 -12.70
CA THR A 89 14.50 -5.62 -13.44
C THR A 89 15.07 -6.68 -12.50
N ALA A 90 15.19 -7.93 -13.00
CA ALA A 90 15.79 -9.04 -12.26
C ALA A 90 17.26 -8.81 -11.90
N ASP A 91 17.96 -7.93 -12.65
CA ASP A 91 19.37 -7.60 -12.44
C ASP A 91 19.59 -6.41 -11.52
N ASP A 92 18.53 -5.89 -10.94
CA ASP A 92 18.61 -4.78 -10.00
C ASP A 92 18.90 -5.25 -8.56
N ALA A 93 19.33 -4.32 -7.71
CA ALA A 93 19.88 -4.62 -6.40
C ALA A 93 18.89 -5.40 -5.51
N ILE A 94 17.64 -4.93 -5.36
CA ILE A 94 16.66 -5.54 -4.46
C ILE A 94 16.28 -6.95 -4.89
N PRO A 95 15.89 -7.23 -6.16
CA PRO A 95 15.62 -8.60 -6.61
C PRO A 95 16.80 -9.55 -6.41
N LEU A 96 18.03 -9.12 -6.69
CA LEU A 96 19.22 -9.94 -6.49
C LEU A 96 19.48 -10.24 -5.01
N TYR A 97 19.40 -9.25 -4.10
CA TYR A 97 19.56 -9.48 -2.67
C TYR A 97 18.45 -10.37 -2.10
N LEU A 98 17.20 -10.21 -2.55
CA LEU A 98 16.09 -11.08 -2.16
C LEU A 98 16.31 -12.53 -2.64
N ALA A 99 16.88 -12.72 -3.84
CA ALA A 99 17.22 -14.04 -4.34
C ALA A 99 18.32 -14.71 -3.53
N LEU A 100 19.37 -13.95 -3.15
CA LEU A 100 20.43 -14.42 -2.26
C LEU A 100 19.89 -14.83 -0.89
N LEU A 101 19.01 -14.02 -0.29
CA LEU A 101 18.39 -14.32 1.01
C LEU A 101 17.39 -15.49 0.96
N ARG A 102 16.78 -15.76 -0.21
CA ARG A 102 15.98 -16.99 -0.39
C ARG A 102 16.83 -18.23 -0.41
N LEU A 103 18.03 -18.16 -0.98
CA LEU A 103 18.98 -19.26 -1.03
C LEU A 103 19.66 -19.49 0.33
N ASP A 104 20.11 -18.42 0.97
CA ASP A 104 20.68 -18.43 2.32
C ASP A 104 20.10 -17.28 3.17
N PRO A 105 19.09 -17.56 4.02
CA PRO A 105 18.52 -16.56 4.91
C PRO A 105 19.51 -15.99 5.95
N ALA A 106 20.63 -16.66 6.19
CA ALA A 106 21.67 -16.21 7.12
C ALA A 106 22.74 -15.31 6.46
N ASP A 107 22.69 -15.11 5.15
CA ASP A 107 23.65 -14.29 4.42
C ASP A 107 23.64 -12.83 4.92
N ALA A 108 24.55 -12.54 5.84
CA ALA A 108 24.69 -11.19 6.42
C ALA A 108 25.13 -10.14 5.41
N ARG A 109 25.81 -10.53 4.31
CA ARG A 109 26.21 -9.60 3.24
C ARG A 109 25.01 -9.20 2.40
N ALA A 110 24.17 -10.16 2.03
CA ALA A 110 22.93 -9.89 1.29
C ALA A 110 21.97 -9.05 2.14
N ARG A 111 21.83 -9.34 3.44
CA ARG A 111 20.98 -8.56 4.34
C ARG A 111 21.39 -7.10 4.39
N ARG A 112 22.68 -6.82 4.69
CA ARG A 112 23.19 -5.44 4.67
C ARG A 112 23.10 -4.75 3.30
N GLY A 113 23.17 -5.54 2.22
CA GLY A 113 22.95 -5.04 0.86
C GLY A 113 21.51 -4.60 0.64
N LEU A 114 20.56 -5.42 1.10
CA LEU A 114 19.12 -5.12 1.01
C LEU A 114 18.76 -3.88 1.85
N ASP A 115 19.27 -3.78 3.08
CA ASP A 115 19.05 -2.62 3.96
C ASP A 115 19.49 -1.32 3.27
N ARG A 116 20.72 -1.30 2.72
CA ARG A 116 21.23 -0.12 1.98
C ARG A 116 20.44 0.18 0.71
N SER A 117 19.93 -0.85 0.04
CA SER A 117 19.07 -0.68 -1.13
C SER A 117 17.72 -0.06 -0.74
N LEU A 118 17.17 -0.43 0.41
CA LEU A 118 15.95 0.16 0.96
C LEU A 118 16.17 1.64 1.32
N ASP A 119 17.26 1.97 2.00
CA ASP A 119 17.61 3.37 2.33
C ASP A 119 17.69 4.23 1.06
N ARG A 120 18.37 3.71 0.03
CA ARG A 120 18.51 4.40 -1.26
C ARG A 120 17.17 4.55 -1.98
N LEU A 121 16.34 3.52 -1.92
CA LEU A 121 14.98 3.53 -2.48
C LEU A 121 14.12 4.60 -1.83
N LEU A 122 14.09 4.67 -0.50
CA LEU A 122 13.34 5.68 0.22
C LEU A 122 13.84 7.10 -0.05
N GLU A 123 15.15 7.29 -0.23
CA GLU A 123 15.69 8.58 -0.64
C GLU A 123 15.26 8.98 -2.04
N GLN A 124 15.31 8.07 -3.02
CA GLN A 124 14.74 8.30 -4.36
C GLN A 124 13.25 8.64 -4.27
N GLY A 125 12.50 7.93 -3.42
CA GLY A 125 11.10 8.18 -3.20
C GLY A 125 10.82 9.58 -2.65
N ARG A 126 11.58 10.02 -1.65
CA ARG A 126 11.47 11.39 -1.11
C ARG A 126 11.76 12.46 -2.17
N GLN A 127 12.78 12.20 -3.01
CA GLN A 127 13.10 13.10 -4.12
C GLN A 127 11.98 13.16 -5.16
N THR A 128 11.42 12.01 -5.50
CA THR A 128 10.30 11.91 -6.44
C THR A 128 9.05 12.63 -5.93
N LEU A 129 8.73 12.51 -4.63
CA LEU A 129 7.59 13.19 -4.01
C LEU A 129 7.69 14.71 -4.07
N ARG A 130 8.90 15.30 -4.07
CA ARG A 130 9.04 16.76 -4.22
C ARG A 130 8.48 17.30 -5.54
N HIS A 131 8.38 16.45 -6.55
CA HIS A 131 7.86 16.78 -7.88
C HIS A 131 6.48 16.19 -8.16
N ALA A 132 5.87 15.51 -7.17
CA ALA A 132 4.61 14.79 -7.35
C ALA A 132 3.41 15.74 -7.59
N GLU A 133 3.47 16.98 -7.10
CA GLU A 133 2.41 17.96 -7.26
C GLU A 133 2.31 18.50 -8.68
N ASP A 134 3.45 18.61 -9.36
CA ASP A 134 3.54 19.18 -10.70
C ASP A 134 3.49 18.13 -11.80
N ARG A 135 3.76 16.86 -11.44
CA ARG A 135 3.93 15.78 -12.42
C ARG A 135 3.24 14.50 -11.95
N ALA A 136 2.18 14.12 -12.64
CA ALA A 136 1.45 12.87 -12.36
C ALA A 136 2.37 11.63 -12.43
N GLU A 137 3.39 11.65 -13.30
CA GLU A 137 4.38 10.59 -13.42
C GLU A 137 5.24 10.43 -12.16
N SER A 138 5.61 11.55 -11.52
CA SER A 138 6.35 11.51 -10.26
C SER A 138 5.52 10.86 -9.14
N LEU A 139 4.23 11.16 -9.06
CA LEU A 139 3.34 10.54 -8.09
C LEU A 139 3.19 9.03 -8.36
N ARG A 140 3.03 8.63 -9.62
CA ARG A 140 2.99 7.21 -10.02
C ARG A 140 4.29 6.49 -9.62
N ARG A 141 5.46 7.07 -9.90
CA ARG A 141 6.74 6.49 -9.49
C ARG A 141 6.88 6.42 -7.96
N ALA A 142 6.40 7.42 -7.22
CA ALA A 142 6.38 7.40 -5.76
C ALA A 142 5.55 6.23 -5.21
N ARG A 143 4.39 5.93 -5.82
CA ARG A 143 3.55 4.77 -5.47
C ARG A 143 4.26 3.44 -5.75
N GLN A 144 4.94 3.30 -6.89
CA GLN A 144 5.74 2.11 -7.20
C GLN A 144 6.82 1.89 -6.14
N ILE A 145 7.55 2.93 -5.77
CA ILE A 145 8.56 2.88 -4.70
C ILE A 145 7.90 2.47 -3.37
N ALA A 146 6.72 2.99 -3.05
CA ALA A 146 5.98 2.62 -1.85
C ALA A 146 5.58 1.14 -1.84
N ALA A 147 5.14 0.59 -2.97
CA ALA A 147 4.80 -0.82 -3.12
C ALA A 147 6.03 -1.72 -2.90
N VAL A 148 7.18 -1.36 -3.47
CA VAL A 148 8.45 -2.07 -3.26
C VAL A 148 8.86 -2.04 -1.79
N ALA A 149 8.92 -0.85 -1.19
CA ALA A 149 9.35 -0.66 0.19
C ALA A 149 8.48 -1.46 1.16
N ARG A 150 7.15 -1.42 1.00
CA ARG A 150 6.20 -2.19 1.80
C ARG A 150 6.39 -3.70 1.66
N THR A 151 6.73 -4.18 0.46
CA THR A 151 6.98 -5.61 0.22
C THR A 151 8.31 -6.06 0.85
N VAL A 152 9.34 -5.21 0.80
CA VAL A 152 10.68 -5.54 1.31
C VAL A 152 10.74 -5.46 2.84
N ALA A 153 10.14 -4.45 3.45
CA ALA A 153 10.22 -4.19 4.88
C ALA A 153 8.89 -3.64 5.45
N PRO A 154 7.83 -4.49 5.56
CA PRO A 154 6.49 -4.04 5.95
C PRO A 154 6.39 -3.45 7.36
N GLY A 155 7.32 -3.81 8.26
CA GLY A 155 7.35 -3.33 9.64
C GLY A 155 8.33 -2.17 9.90
N ASP A 156 8.98 -1.64 8.86
CA ASP A 156 9.98 -0.59 9.02
C ASP A 156 9.33 0.78 9.21
N THR A 157 9.78 1.54 10.21
CA THR A 157 9.22 2.87 10.56
C THR A 157 9.47 3.91 9.46
N ALA A 158 10.64 3.86 8.79
CA ALA A 158 10.95 4.78 7.70
C ALA A 158 10.07 4.49 6.48
N VAL A 159 9.77 3.21 6.22
CA VAL A 159 8.79 2.78 5.21
C VAL A 159 7.41 3.30 5.55
N ALA A 160 6.92 3.09 6.78
CA ALA A 160 5.60 3.59 7.22
C ALA A 160 5.50 5.12 7.06
N THR A 161 6.54 5.84 7.43
CA THR A 161 6.62 7.31 7.26
C THR A 161 6.56 7.71 5.78
N TYR A 162 7.25 6.97 4.90
CA TYR A 162 7.22 7.23 3.47
C TYR A 162 5.83 6.96 2.86
N LEU A 163 5.19 5.84 3.24
CA LEU A 163 3.83 5.50 2.81
C LEU A 163 2.83 6.60 3.17
N ALA A 164 2.87 7.10 4.41
CA ALA A 164 2.00 8.19 4.85
C ALA A 164 2.16 9.46 3.98
N ARG A 165 3.38 9.78 3.56
CA ARG A 165 3.64 10.93 2.68
C ARG A 165 3.13 10.70 1.24
N VAL A 166 3.19 9.47 0.75
CA VAL A 166 2.59 9.12 -0.55
C VAL A 166 1.08 9.26 -0.49
N ASP A 167 0.44 8.77 0.57
CA ASP A 167 -1.00 8.89 0.78
C ASP A 167 -1.46 10.35 0.87
N GLU A 168 -0.69 11.20 1.56
CA GLU A 168 -0.94 12.65 1.62
C GLU A 168 -0.86 13.30 0.23
N ALA A 169 0.19 13.01 -0.54
CA ALA A 169 0.35 13.52 -1.90
C ALA A 169 -0.78 13.07 -2.84
N ASP A 170 -1.23 11.82 -2.70
CA ASP A 170 -2.36 11.27 -3.41
C ASP A 170 -3.66 12.00 -3.07
N GLN A 171 -3.90 12.26 -1.81
CA GLN A 171 -5.11 12.97 -1.37
C GLN A 171 -5.14 14.41 -1.89
N LEU A 172 -4.02 15.13 -1.78
CA LEU A 172 -3.90 16.50 -2.31
C LEU A 172 -4.12 16.51 -3.83
N THR A 173 -3.57 15.55 -4.55
CA THR A 173 -3.77 15.43 -6.01
C THR A 173 -5.22 15.17 -6.36
N ARG A 174 -5.89 14.25 -5.66
CA ARG A 174 -7.33 13.96 -5.88
C ARG A 174 -8.19 15.19 -5.60
N LEU A 175 -7.93 15.91 -4.52
CA LEU A 175 -8.66 17.14 -4.19
C LEU A 175 -8.48 18.22 -5.27
N ASN A 176 -7.25 18.46 -5.72
CA ASN A 176 -6.99 19.41 -6.81
C ASN A 176 -7.71 19.03 -8.10
N VAL A 177 -7.60 17.77 -8.52
CA VAL A 177 -8.27 17.25 -9.74
C VAL A 177 -9.79 17.39 -9.65
N ALA A 178 -10.37 17.06 -8.49
CA ALA A 178 -11.82 17.20 -8.26
C ALA A 178 -12.26 18.68 -8.30
N SER A 179 -11.46 19.59 -7.69
CA SER A 179 -11.73 21.01 -7.66
C SER A 179 -11.62 21.64 -9.06
N GLU A 180 -10.62 21.29 -9.84
CA GLU A 180 -10.46 21.73 -11.22
C GLU A 180 -11.59 21.21 -12.13
N ARG A 181 -12.04 19.97 -11.88
CA ARG A 181 -13.22 19.44 -12.58
C ARG A 181 -14.46 20.26 -12.23
N ALA A 182 -14.70 20.55 -10.94
CA ALA A 182 -15.80 21.37 -10.50
C ALA A 182 -15.74 22.78 -11.14
N LEU A 183 -14.56 23.39 -11.25
CA LEU A 183 -14.33 24.66 -11.91
C LEU A 183 -14.72 24.61 -13.39
N ARG A 184 -14.28 23.59 -14.13
CA ARG A 184 -14.65 23.40 -15.55
C ARG A 184 -16.15 23.18 -15.76
N GLU A 185 -16.83 22.59 -14.80
CA GLU A 185 -18.28 22.35 -14.82
C GLU A 185 -19.10 23.55 -14.32
N GLY A 186 -18.45 24.67 -14.00
CA GLY A 186 -19.11 25.89 -13.52
C GLY A 186 -19.63 25.79 -12.08
N ARG A 187 -19.27 24.76 -11.32
CA ARG A 187 -19.61 24.59 -9.91
C ARG A 187 -18.59 25.33 -9.04
N LEU A 188 -18.76 26.65 -8.91
CA LEU A 188 -17.75 27.55 -8.34
C LEU A 188 -17.80 27.66 -6.81
N GLY A 189 -18.99 27.49 -6.20
CA GLY A 189 -19.27 27.85 -4.81
C GLY A 189 -18.49 27.09 -3.72
N GLU A 190 -18.76 27.51 -2.47
CA GLU A 190 -18.20 26.89 -1.27
C GLU A 190 -19.01 25.67 -0.79
N ALA A 191 -20.24 25.55 -1.21
CA ALA A 191 -21.14 24.47 -0.78
C ALA A 191 -21.03 23.25 -1.65
N GLY A 192 -21.12 22.06 -1.03
CA GLY A 192 -21.43 20.80 -1.71
C GLY A 192 -20.50 20.35 -2.83
N GLY A 193 -19.19 20.46 -2.68
CA GLY A 193 -18.22 19.98 -3.67
C GLY A 193 -17.92 20.98 -4.80
N GLY A 194 -18.12 22.26 -4.57
CA GLY A 194 -17.70 23.35 -5.47
C GLY A 194 -16.18 23.53 -5.50
N ALA A 195 -15.69 24.15 -6.56
CA ALA A 195 -14.27 24.35 -6.80
C ALA A 195 -13.56 25.09 -5.67
N LEU A 196 -14.16 26.20 -5.18
CA LEU A 196 -13.59 27.02 -4.12
C LEU A 196 -13.43 26.25 -2.81
N ALA A 197 -14.44 25.45 -2.42
CA ALA A 197 -14.37 24.61 -1.24
C ALA A 197 -13.20 23.61 -1.33
N GLY A 198 -13.04 22.96 -2.46
CA GLY A 198 -11.98 21.96 -2.67
C GLY A 198 -10.59 22.60 -2.65
N PHE A 199 -10.35 23.71 -3.33
CA PHE A 199 -9.06 24.39 -3.30
C PHE A 199 -8.71 24.95 -1.91
N ARG A 200 -9.69 25.46 -1.18
CA ARG A 200 -9.49 25.92 0.21
C ARG A 200 -9.17 24.75 1.14
N GLU A 201 -9.75 23.57 0.90
CA GLU A 201 -9.40 22.37 1.66
C GLU A 201 -7.95 21.95 1.41
N VAL A 202 -7.48 21.98 0.15
CA VAL A 202 -6.06 21.75 -0.16
C VAL A 202 -5.17 22.75 0.58
N LEU A 203 -5.53 24.04 0.62
CA LEU A 203 -4.74 25.09 1.29
C LEU A 203 -4.74 24.98 2.81
N LYS A 204 -5.73 24.33 3.43
CA LYS A 204 -5.68 23.99 4.86
C LYS A 204 -4.60 22.95 5.16
N TRP A 205 -4.46 21.96 4.29
CA TRP A 205 -3.47 20.90 4.44
C TRP A 205 -2.07 21.37 4.05
N LYS A 206 -1.99 22.16 2.97
CA LYS A 206 -0.73 22.68 2.44
C LYS A 206 -0.87 24.17 2.10
N PRO A 207 -0.68 25.05 3.08
CA PRO A 207 -0.66 26.50 2.84
C PRO A 207 0.39 26.87 1.79
N GLY A 208 -0.01 27.67 0.81
CA GLY A 208 0.89 28.11 -0.25
C GLY A 208 1.04 27.16 -1.44
N GLN A 209 0.24 26.08 -1.53
CA GLN A 209 0.27 25.16 -2.67
C GLN A 209 -0.14 25.92 -3.96
N PRO A 210 0.77 26.02 -4.98
CA PRO A 210 0.58 26.93 -6.11
C PRO A 210 -0.67 26.62 -6.93
N ARG A 211 -0.95 25.34 -7.17
CA ARG A 211 -2.08 24.87 -7.97
C ARG A 211 -3.42 25.23 -7.34
N ALA A 212 -3.53 25.09 -6.02
CA ALA A 212 -4.74 25.48 -5.30
C ALA A 212 -4.91 27.00 -5.21
N LEU A 213 -3.82 27.76 -5.04
CA LEU A 213 -3.86 29.24 -5.08
C LEU A 213 -4.33 29.75 -6.44
N GLN A 214 -3.82 29.18 -7.54
CA GLN A 214 -4.30 29.51 -8.89
C GLN A 214 -5.77 29.15 -9.07
N GLY A 215 -6.19 28.00 -8.52
CA GLY A 215 -7.59 27.57 -8.55
C GLY A 215 -8.53 28.52 -7.80
N VAL A 216 -8.15 29.00 -6.62
CA VAL A 216 -8.91 30.03 -5.88
C VAL A 216 -9.02 31.30 -6.70
N ALA A 217 -7.90 31.83 -7.21
CA ALA A 217 -7.88 33.05 -8.04
C ALA A 217 -8.69 32.92 -9.34
N ALA A 218 -8.87 31.71 -9.86
CA ALA A 218 -9.69 31.47 -11.06
C ALA A 218 -11.21 31.44 -10.77
N VAL A 219 -11.60 31.28 -9.50
CA VAL A 219 -13.00 31.29 -9.05
C VAL A 219 -13.45 32.70 -8.65
N GLU A 220 -12.56 33.49 -8.07
CA GLU A 220 -12.81 34.88 -7.63
C GLU A 220 -12.79 35.86 -8.81
#